data_f772a87e289437d1e9319f53375f9060
#
_entry.id   f772a87e289437d1e9319f53375f9060
#
_cell.length_a   1.000
_cell.length_b   1.000
_cell.length_c   1.000
_cell.angle_alpha   90.00
_cell.angle_beta   90.00
_cell.angle_gamma   90.00
#
_symmetry.space_group_name_H-M   'P 1'
#
loop_
_entity.id
_entity.type
_entity.pdbx_description
1 polymer ?
#
loop_
_entity_poly.entity_id
_entity_poly.type
_entity_poly.pdbx_seq_one_letter_code
_entity_poly.pdbx_strand_id
1 'polypeptide(L)'
;IRGIVGKTLTDEAAYLIGKAIATKASEKGITRIALGRDGRLSGPGLMAQIQRGFTDSGIDVLNVGMVATPMLYFAAINECGGSGVMITGSHNPPDYNGFKMMLGGDTLAGEAIQELLAIVEKDGFVATDKQGSVTEKDISGEYHNNIVGHIKLKRPMKIAIDAGNGVGGAFAGKLYKGLGNEVTELFCEVDGNFPNHHPDPSKPKNLQDLIVELKNGDAEIGLAFDGDADRLGVVTKDGNIIYPDRQLMLFAQ
;
A
#
# COMPACT_ATOMS: atom_id res chain seq x y z
N ILE A 1 -12.11 -3.40 1.39
CA ILE A 1 -13.14 -3.18 0.35
C ILE A 1 -12.45 -3.22 -1.00
N ARG A 2 -13.08 -3.83 -2.03
CA ARG A 2 -12.56 -3.87 -3.41
C ARG A 2 -13.69 -3.87 -4.43
N GLY A 3 -13.45 -3.27 -5.60
CA GLY A 3 -14.41 -3.23 -6.69
C GLY A 3 -13.78 -2.88 -8.04
N ILE A 4 -14.57 -3.05 -9.09
CA ILE A 4 -14.22 -2.62 -10.44
C ILE A 4 -14.54 -1.13 -10.55
N VAL A 5 -13.55 -0.34 -10.90
CA VAL A 5 -13.66 1.13 -11.00
C VAL A 5 -14.68 1.52 -12.08
N GLY A 6 -15.55 2.46 -11.75
CA GLY A 6 -16.64 2.91 -12.62
C GLY A 6 -17.83 1.96 -12.72
N LYS A 7 -17.78 0.79 -12.06
CA LYS A 7 -18.89 -0.18 -12.00
C LYS A 7 -19.38 -0.36 -10.56
N THR A 8 -18.60 -1.12 -9.75
CA THR A 8 -18.92 -1.39 -8.35
C THR A 8 -18.18 -0.47 -7.38
N LEU A 9 -17.14 0.19 -7.84
CA LEU A 9 -16.39 1.22 -7.11
C LEU A 9 -16.45 2.53 -7.90
N THR A 10 -17.45 3.35 -7.58
CA THR A 10 -17.68 4.65 -8.21
C THR A 10 -17.14 5.77 -7.32
N ASP A 11 -17.05 6.98 -7.87
CA ASP A 11 -16.69 8.20 -7.12
C ASP A 11 -17.66 8.45 -5.96
N GLU A 12 -18.97 8.26 -6.18
CA GLU A 12 -19.99 8.39 -5.16
C GLU A 12 -19.79 7.35 -4.05
N ALA A 13 -19.55 6.08 -4.41
CA ALA A 13 -19.27 5.02 -3.43
C ALA A 13 -18.03 5.36 -2.60
N ALA A 14 -16.95 5.87 -3.22
CA ALA A 14 -15.76 6.29 -2.51
C ALA A 14 -16.03 7.43 -1.52
N TYR A 15 -16.80 8.43 -1.92
CA TYR A 15 -17.21 9.52 -1.04
C TYR A 15 -18.01 9.02 0.16
N LEU A 16 -19.04 8.19 -0.05
CA LEU A 16 -19.87 7.62 1.01
C LEU A 16 -19.07 6.71 1.95
N ILE A 17 -18.13 5.92 1.42
CA ILE A 17 -17.20 5.13 2.22
C ILE A 17 -16.33 6.06 3.09
N GLY A 18 -15.84 7.16 2.53
CA GLY A 18 -15.10 8.17 3.31
C GLY A 18 -15.92 8.72 4.48
N LYS A 19 -17.17 9.09 4.24
CA LYS A 19 -18.10 9.54 5.30
C LYS A 19 -18.35 8.47 6.36
N ALA A 20 -18.54 7.21 5.95
CA ALA A 20 -18.75 6.11 6.89
C ALA A 20 -17.52 5.84 7.77
N ILE A 21 -16.32 5.85 7.18
CA ILE A 21 -15.06 5.74 7.94
C ILE A 21 -14.90 6.91 8.90
N ALA A 22 -15.19 8.15 8.47
CA ALA A 22 -15.16 9.34 9.30
C ALA A 22 -16.13 9.25 10.49
N THR A 23 -17.32 8.70 10.26
CA THR A 23 -18.30 8.44 11.33
C THR A 23 -17.75 7.50 12.38
N LYS A 24 -17.18 6.35 11.96
CA LYS A 24 -16.53 5.41 12.88
C LYS A 24 -15.30 6.00 13.58
N ALA A 25 -14.55 6.84 12.89
CA ALA A 25 -13.42 7.56 13.48
C ALA A 25 -13.90 8.53 14.57
N SER A 26 -14.96 9.30 14.31
CA SER A 26 -15.56 10.24 15.28
C SER A 26 -16.07 9.51 16.52
N GLU A 27 -16.71 8.34 16.38
CA GLU A 27 -17.16 7.50 17.50
C GLU A 27 -16.00 7.08 18.41
N LYS A 28 -14.79 6.91 17.83
CA LYS A 28 -13.55 6.56 18.55
C LYS A 28 -12.74 7.80 19.01
N GLY A 29 -13.24 9.02 18.79
CA GLY A 29 -12.51 10.25 19.12
C GLY A 29 -11.32 10.54 18.21
N ILE A 30 -11.23 9.89 17.05
CA ILE A 30 -10.18 10.09 16.06
C ILE A 30 -10.52 11.33 15.25
N THR A 31 -9.59 12.27 15.17
CA THR A 31 -9.77 13.57 14.48
C THR A 31 -8.91 13.73 13.24
N ARG A 32 -7.94 12.81 13.01
CA ARG A 32 -7.01 12.87 11.88
C ARG A 32 -6.73 11.48 11.32
N ILE A 33 -6.72 11.35 9.98
CA ILE A 33 -6.48 10.09 9.26
C ILE A 33 -5.41 10.31 8.19
N ALA A 34 -4.42 9.40 8.11
CA ALA A 34 -3.48 9.36 7.00
C ALA A 34 -4.15 8.77 5.75
N LEU A 35 -3.92 9.37 4.58
CA LEU A 35 -4.48 8.95 3.31
C LEU A 35 -3.38 8.80 2.28
N GLY A 36 -3.26 7.61 1.67
CA GLY A 36 -2.29 7.31 0.63
C GLY A 36 -2.88 6.44 -0.47
N ARG A 37 -2.18 6.32 -1.58
CA ARG A 37 -2.58 5.49 -2.71
C ARG A 37 -1.39 4.77 -3.34
N ASP A 38 -1.66 3.68 -4.04
CA ASP A 38 -0.70 3.01 -4.93
C ASP A 38 -0.56 3.72 -6.30
N GLY A 39 0.12 3.08 -7.25
CA GLY A 39 0.39 3.62 -8.59
C GLY A 39 -0.75 3.50 -9.60
N ARG A 40 -1.92 2.97 -9.22
CA ARG A 40 -3.05 2.74 -10.14
C ARG A 40 -3.60 4.06 -10.69
N LEU A 41 -4.00 4.06 -11.96
CA LEU A 41 -4.50 5.25 -12.68
C LEU A 41 -5.77 5.82 -12.04
N SER A 42 -6.63 4.98 -11.46
CA SER A 42 -7.84 5.39 -10.75
C SER A 42 -7.58 5.97 -9.34
N GLY A 43 -6.36 5.82 -8.81
CA GLY A 43 -6.00 6.23 -7.46
C GLY A 43 -6.30 7.70 -7.16
N PRO A 44 -5.88 8.67 -7.99
CA PRO A 44 -6.10 10.10 -7.73
C PRO A 44 -7.57 10.48 -7.59
N GLY A 45 -8.44 9.97 -8.48
CA GLY A 45 -9.88 10.25 -8.43
C GLY A 45 -10.53 9.73 -7.16
N LEU A 46 -10.30 8.45 -6.85
CA LEU A 46 -10.83 7.84 -5.62
C LEU A 46 -10.30 8.52 -4.35
N MET A 47 -9.01 8.92 -4.36
CA MET A 47 -8.40 9.65 -3.25
C MET A 47 -9.09 10.98 -2.99
N ALA A 48 -9.40 11.74 -4.04
CA ALA A 48 -10.10 13.01 -3.92
C ALA A 48 -11.49 12.84 -3.29
N GLN A 49 -12.22 11.77 -3.64
CA GLN A 49 -13.56 11.51 -3.09
C GLN A 49 -13.51 11.05 -1.62
N ILE A 50 -12.60 10.14 -1.28
CA ILE A 50 -12.40 9.73 0.13
C ILE A 50 -11.99 10.92 0.99
N GLN A 51 -11.04 11.73 0.51
CA GLN A 51 -10.58 12.94 1.19
C GLN A 51 -11.73 13.91 1.44
N ARG A 52 -12.58 14.14 0.42
CA ARG A 52 -13.76 14.97 0.56
C ARG A 52 -14.73 14.39 1.61
N GLY A 53 -14.99 13.06 1.57
CA GLY A 53 -15.82 12.40 2.57
C GLY A 53 -15.32 12.60 4.00
N PHE A 54 -14.01 12.57 4.22
CA PHE A 54 -13.38 12.87 5.52
C PHE A 54 -13.57 14.33 5.93
N THR A 55 -13.19 15.26 5.06
CA THR A 55 -13.23 16.69 5.39
C THR A 55 -14.65 17.19 5.60
N ASP A 56 -15.63 16.76 4.80
CA ASP A 56 -17.05 17.08 4.97
C ASP A 56 -17.63 16.49 6.27
N SER A 57 -16.98 15.49 6.85
CA SER A 57 -17.35 14.89 8.14
C SER A 57 -16.48 15.39 9.32
N GLY A 58 -15.71 16.46 9.13
CA GLY A 58 -14.94 17.12 10.19
C GLY A 58 -13.63 16.45 10.56
N ILE A 59 -13.15 15.46 9.77
CA ILE A 59 -11.88 14.75 9.97
C ILE A 59 -10.75 15.42 9.19
N ASP A 60 -9.65 15.70 9.85
CA ASP A 60 -8.44 16.20 9.21
C ASP A 60 -7.71 15.08 8.46
N VAL A 61 -7.15 15.39 7.31
CA VAL A 61 -6.45 14.43 6.44
C VAL A 61 -4.96 14.75 6.36
N LEU A 62 -4.12 13.76 6.63
CA LEU A 62 -2.72 13.75 6.26
C LEU A 62 -2.58 13.02 4.92
N ASN A 63 -2.50 13.77 3.82
CA ASN A 63 -2.32 13.22 2.49
C ASN A 63 -0.82 12.94 2.26
N VAL A 64 -0.46 11.66 2.18
CA VAL A 64 0.92 11.22 1.93
C VAL A 64 1.18 10.85 0.46
N GLY A 65 0.21 11.08 -0.41
CA GLY A 65 0.34 10.91 -1.85
C GLY A 65 0.47 9.46 -2.31
N MET A 66 1.33 9.24 -3.30
CA MET A 66 1.61 7.90 -3.84
C MET A 66 2.71 7.24 -3.00
N VAL A 67 2.34 6.16 -2.31
CA VAL A 67 3.21 5.44 -1.37
C VAL A 67 2.94 3.94 -1.41
N ALA A 68 3.88 3.13 -0.94
CA ALA A 68 3.63 1.71 -0.64
C ALA A 68 2.74 1.57 0.62
N THR A 69 1.98 0.49 0.72
CA THR A 69 1.10 0.23 1.88
C THR A 69 1.84 0.28 3.23
N PRO A 70 3.05 -0.30 3.41
CA PRO A 70 3.78 -0.17 4.67
C PRO A 70 4.19 1.28 4.99
N MET A 71 4.39 2.13 4.00
CA MET A 71 4.68 3.56 4.22
C MET A 71 3.44 4.30 4.74
N LEU A 72 2.24 3.97 4.22
CA LEU A 72 1.00 4.52 4.79
C LEU A 72 0.83 4.10 6.25
N TYR A 73 1.08 2.83 6.58
CA TYR A 73 0.99 2.37 7.98
C TYR A 73 1.99 3.09 8.87
N PHE A 74 3.20 3.34 8.37
CA PHE A 74 4.18 4.15 9.09
C PHE A 74 3.65 5.57 9.37
N ALA A 75 3.06 6.25 8.39
CA ALA A 75 2.45 7.56 8.58
C ALA A 75 1.26 7.51 9.55
N ALA A 76 0.37 6.52 9.41
CA ALA A 76 -0.78 6.34 10.27
C ALA A 76 -0.38 6.19 11.74
N ILE A 77 0.64 5.37 12.03
CA ILE A 77 1.12 5.11 13.39
C ILE A 77 1.80 6.34 13.98
N ASN A 78 2.70 6.97 13.23
CA ASN A 78 3.54 8.05 13.77
C ASN A 78 2.84 9.41 13.80
N GLU A 79 1.86 9.66 12.92
CA GLU A 79 1.27 11.00 12.72
C GLU A 79 -0.24 11.07 13.01
N CYS A 80 -0.95 9.93 12.98
CA CYS A 80 -2.40 9.89 13.03
C CYS A 80 -2.95 8.87 14.06
N GLY A 81 -2.20 8.56 15.11
CA GLY A 81 -2.64 7.69 16.19
C GLY A 81 -3.09 6.29 15.73
N GLY A 82 -2.43 5.74 14.73
CA GLY A 82 -2.77 4.44 14.15
C GLY A 82 -3.97 4.47 13.19
N SER A 83 -4.29 5.62 12.60
CA SER A 83 -5.44 5.74 11.71
C SER A 83 -5.02 6.12 10.29
N GLY A 84 -5.38 5.28 9.32
CA GLY A 84 -5.01 5.48 7.93
C GLY A 84 -5.86 4.70 6.94
N VAL A 85 -5.97 5.22 5.72
CA VAL A 85 -6.63 4.57 4.59
C VAL A 85 -5.69 4.51 3.39
N MET A 86 -5.46 3.31 2.89
CA MET A 86 -4.70 3.05 1.68
C MET A 86 -5.65 2.75 0.53
N ILE A 87 -5.51 3.49 -0.55
CA ILE A 87 -6.25 3.27 -1.79
C ILE A 87 -5.40 2.37 -2.67
N THR A 88 -5.84 1.13 -2.82
CA THR A 88 -5.08 0.10 -3.55
C THR A 88 -5.95 -1.03 -4.04
N GLY A 89 -5.61 -1.53 -5.23
CA GLY A 89 -6.09 -2.81 -5.72
C GLY A 89 -5.15 -3.97 -5.38
N SER A 90 -3.98 -3.72 -4.73
CA SER A 90 -2.95 -4.70 -4.43
C SER A 90 -2.56 -5.51 -5.69
N HIS A 91 -2.71 -6.82 -5.67
CA HIS A 91 -2.45 -7.73 -6.80
C HIS A 91 -3.66 -7.96 -7.74
N ASN A 92 -4.73 -7.16 -7.64
CA ASN A 92 -5.86 -7.27 -8.57
C ASN A 92 -5.53 -6.68 -9.96
N PRO A 93 -6.31 -7.02 -11.01
CA PRO A 93 -6.16 -6.41 -12.35
C PRO A 93 -6.19 -4.87 -12.32
N PRO A 94 -5.71 -4.20 -13.40
CA PRO A 94 -5.61 -2.72 -13.45
C PRO A 94 -6.93 -1.98 -13.27
N ASP A 95 -8.06 -2.58 -13.66
CA ASP A 95 -9.42 -2.02 -13.55
C ASP A 95 -10.03 -2.14 -12.15
N TYR A 96 -9.35 -2.82 -11.22
CA TYR A 96 -9.75 -2.89 -9.82
C TYR A 96 -9.05 -1.82 -8.99
N ASN A 97 -9.75 -1.38 -7.92
CA ASN A 97 -9.16 -0.63 -6.82
C ASN A 97 -9.92 -0.93 -5.53
N GLY A 98 -9.52 -0.31 -4.41
CA GLY A 98 -10.18 -0.54 -3.14
C GLY A 98 -9.55 0.23 -1.99
N PHE A 99 -9.92 -0.14 -0.77
CA PHE A 99 -9.49 0.54 0.44
C PHE A 99 -9.06 -0.47 1.50
N LYS A 100 -7.82 -0.34 1.99
CA LYS A 100 -7.35 -0.95 3.25
C LYS A 100 -7.45 0.12 4.32
N MET A 101 -8.04 -0.20 5.48
CA MET A 101 -8.41 0.78 6.50
C MET A 101 -7.92 0.35 7.86
N MET A 102 -7.36 1.29 8.61
CA MET A 102 -6.95 1.11 10.00
C MET A 102 -7.46 2.30 10.82
N LEU A 103 -8.08 2.05 11.96
CA LEU A 103 -8.57 3.08 12.89
C LEU A 103 -8.12 2.77 14.32
N GLY A 104 -7.30 3.68 14.88
CA GLY A 104 -6.78 3.53 16.24
C GLY A 104 -5.89 2.30 16.44
N GLY A 105 -5.17 1.87 15.38
CA GLY A 105 -4.31 0.68 15.38
C GLY A 105 -5.00 -0.60 14.91
N ASP A 106 -6.33 -0.62 14.83
CA ASP A 106 -7.11 -1.80 14.41
C ASP A 106 -7.37 -1.79 12.91
N THR A 107 -7.00 -2.87 12.21
CA THR A 107 -7.37 -3.07 10.80
C THR A 107 -8.84 -3.44 10.69
N LEU A 108 -9.62 -2.69 9.90
CA LEU A 108 -11.02 -2.98 9.68
C LEU A 108 -11.19 -4.19 8.76
N ALA A 109 -11.83 -5.24 9.27
CA ALA A 109 -12.11 -6.47 8.54
C ALA A 109 -13.46 -7.07 8.99
N GLY A 110 -13.99 -8.02 8.21
CA GLY A 110 -15.18 -8.78 8.59
C GLY A 110 -16.36 -7.90 8.99
N GLU A 111 -16.80 -8.02 10.23
CA GLU A 111 -17.96 -7.30 10.78
C GLU A 111 -17.81 -5.78 10.72
N ALA A 112 -16.61 -5.26 11.00
CA ALA A 112 -16.36 -3.81 10.94
C ALA A 112 -16.60 -3.22 9.53
N ILE A 113 -16.40 -4.01 8.47
CA ILE A 113 -16.76 -3.58 7.10
C ILE A 113 -18.28 -3.56 6.92
N GLN A 114 -19.01 -4.51 7.51
CA GLN A 114 -20.48 -4.53 7.47
C GLN A 114 -21.09 -3.37 8.26
N GLU A 115 -20.45 -2.94 9.34
CA GLU A 115 -20.86 -1.72 10.07
C GLU A 115 -20.76 -0.46 9.19
N LEU A 116 -19.68 -0.33 8.38
CA LEU A 116 -19.56 0.78 7.42
C LEU A 116 -20.69 0.75 6.39
N LEU A 117 -21.03 -0.44 5.88
CA LEU A 117 -22.15 -0.60 4.95
C LEU A 117 -23.46 -0.17 5.60
N ALA A 118 -23.72 -0.60 6.83
CA ALA A 118 -24.93 -0.23 7.57
C ALA A 118 -25.05 1.29 7.81
N ILE A 119 -23.93 1.99 8.02
CA ILE A 119 -23.92 3.46 8.12
C ILE A 119 -24.37 4.07 6.79
N VAL A 120 -23.83 3.59 5.66
CA VAL A 120 -24.22 4.09 4.32
C VAL A 120 -25.68 3.82 4.02
N GLU A 121 -26.18 2.61 4.25
CA GLU A 121 -27.56 2.22 3.95
C GLU A 121 -28.61 2.97 4.78
N LYS A 122 -28.26 3.35 6.01
CA LYS A 122 -29.15 4.07 6.93
C LYS A 122 -28.98 5.58 6.89
N ASP A 123 -28.12 6.10 6.02
CA ASP A 123 -27.69 7.52 6.02
C ASP A 123 -27.24 7.99 7.42
N GLY A 124 -26.61 7.07 8.16
CA GLY A 124 -26.21 7.24 9.56
C GLY A 124 -24.88 7.99 9.74
N PHE A 125 -24.59 8.95 8.88
CA PHE A 125 -23.34 9.70 8.92
C PHE A 125 -23.29 10.68 10.10
N VAL A 126 -22.09 10.89 10.64
CA VAL A 126 -21.85 11.91 11.65
C VAL A 126 -22.27 13.29 11.12
N ALA A 127 -23.12 13.98 11.88
CA ALA A 127 -23.46 15.37 11.60
C ALA A 127 -22.44 16.29 12.26
N THR A 128 -21.90 17.24 11.50
CA THR A 128 -20.94 18.23 12.01
C THR A 128 -20.96 19.50 11.17
N ASP A 129 -20.82 20.64 11.83
CA ASP A 129 -20.59 21.93 11.16
C ASP A 129 -19.08 22.22 10.96
N LYS A 130 -18.22 21.37 11.49
CA LYS A 130 -16.76 21.47 11.32
C LYS A 130 -16.36 20.92 9.96
N GLN A 131 -15.61 21.72 9.20
CA GLN A 131 -14.88 21.25 8.01
C GLN A 131 -13.50 20.78 8.44
N GLY A 132 -13.11 19.54 8.03
CA GLY A 132 -11.76 19.04 8.22
C GLY A 132 -10.76 19.73 7.29
N SER A 133 -9.50 19.71 7.66
CA SER A 133 -8.39 20.26 6.88
C SER A 133 -7.60 19.15 6.16
N VAL A 134 -6.83 19.53 5.11
CA VAL A 134 -5.90 18.65 4.41
C VAL A 134 -4.50 19.18 4.55
N THR A 135 -3.58 18.32 4.98
CA THR A 135 -2.14 18.59 5.01
C THR A 135 -1.44 17.58 4.11
N GLU A 136 -0.61 18.05 3.18
CA GLU A 136 0.23 17.17 2.36
C GLU A 136 1.60 16.99 3.02
N LYS A 137 2.11 15.76 3.00
CA LYS A 137 3.43 15.44 3.54
C LYS A 137 4.10 14.31 2.76
N ASP A 138 5.30 14.56 2.24
CA ASP A 138 6.17 13.48 1.74
C ASP A 138 6.85 12.78 2.93
N ILE A 139 6.51 11.51 3.15
CA ILE A 139 7.06 10.67 4.22
C ILE A 139 8.20 9.77 3.76
N SER A 140 8.56 9.81 2.47
CA SER A 140 9.51 8.86 1.88
C SER A 140 10.89 8.92 2.53
N GLY A 141 11.37 10.13 2.84
CA GLY A 141 12.63 10.33 3.53
C GLY A 141 12.64 9.84 4.98
N GLU A 142 11.56 10.10 5.72
CA GLU A 142 11.41 9.64 7.10
C GLU A 142 11.32 8.11 7.19
N TYR A 143 10.52 7.50 6.32
CA TYR A 143 10.40 6.05 6.22
C TYR A 143 11.74 5.40 5.86
N HIS A 144 12.43 5.90 4.83
CA HIS A 144 13.75 5.42 4.43
C HIS A 144 14.75 5.49 5.59
N ASN A 145 14.85 6.63 6.27
CA ASN A 145 15.79 6.82 7.37
C ASN A 145 15.45 5.91 8.57
N ASN A 146 14.17 5.70 8.84
CA ASN A 146 13.73 4.78 9.88
C ASN A 146 14.21 3.35 9.59
N ILE A 147 14.01 2.84 8.38
CA ILE A 147 14.42 1.48 8.02
C ILE A 147 15.95 1.34 8.05
N VAL A 148 16.66 2.24 7.36
CA VAL A 148 18.14 2.20 7.25
C VAL A 148 18.81 2.42 8.61
N GLY A 149 18.20 3.21 9.49
CA GLY A 149 18.71 3.44 10.85
C GLY A 149 18.58 2.23 11.78
N HIS A 150 17.57 1.39 11.57
CA HIS A 150 17.30 0.24 12.46
C HIS A 150 17.82 -1.09 11.94
N ILE A 151 17.89 -1.26 10.61
CA ILE A 151 18.33 -2.52 10.00
C ILE A 151 19.83 -2.46 9.69
N LYS A 152 20.56 -3.47 10.20
CA LYS A 152 21.98 -3.66 9.88
C LYS A 152 22.19 -5.03 9.27
N LEU A 153 22.57 -5.07 8.02
CA LEU A 153 22.93 -6.32 7.35
C LEU A 153 24.30 -6.80 7.81
N LYS A 154 24.50 -8.11 7.86
CA LYS A 154 25.81 -8.70 8.19
C LYS A 154 26.86 -8.43 7.12
N ARG A 155 26.45 -8.28 5.86
CA ARG A 155 27.27 -7.91 4.70
C ARG A 155 26.42 -7.27 3.61
N PRO A 156 27.02 -6.49 2.71
CA PRO A 156 26.41 -6.14 1.45
C PRO A 156 26.06 -7.38 0.61
N MET A 157 25.02 -7.28 -0.20
CA MET A 157 24.58 -8.30 -1.13
C MET A 157 24.32 -7.69 -2.50
N LYS A 158 24.39 -8.50 -3.56
CA LYS A 158 23.86 -8.17 -4.87
C LYS A 158 22.44 -8.72 -4.95
N ILE A 159 21.46 -7.85 -5.10
CA ILE A 159 20.04 -8.23 -5.12
C ILE A 159 19.38 -7.77 -6.41
N ALA A 160 18.49 -8.58 -6.95
CA ALA A 160 17.59 -8.18 -8.01
C ALA A 160 16.20 -7.90 -7.41
N ILE A 161 15.60 -6.79 -7.74
CA ILE A 161 14.23 -6.47 -7.34
C ILE A 161 13.33 -6.42 -8.57
N ASP A 162 12.10 -6.89 -8.41
CA ASP A 162 11.06 -6.85 -9.43
C ASP A 162 9.81 -6.23 -8.80
N ALA A 163 9.44 -5.04 -9.26
CA ALA A 163 8.27 -4.33 -8.76
C ALA A 163 7.01 -4.54 -9.64
N GLY A 164 7.13 -5.24 -10.78
CA GLY A 164 6.00 -5.46 -11.71
C GLY A 164 5.26 -4.17 -12.09
N ASN A 165 5.97 -3.06 -12.19
CA ASN A 165 5.43 -1.70 -12.38
C ASN A 165 4.52 -1.21 -11.23
N GLY A 166 4.50 -1.90 -10.09
CA GLY A 166 3.82 -1.48 -8.87
C GLY A 166 4.53 -0.34 -8.15
N VAL A 167 3.87 0.21 -7.13
CA VAL A 167 4.37 1.39 -6.41
C VAL A 167 5.68 1.13 -5.64
N GLY A 168 5.99 -0.14 -5.34
CA GLY A 168 7.26 -0.55 -4.72
C GLY A 168 8.48 -0.10 -5.51
N GLY A 169 8.37 -0.01 -6.84
CA GLY A 169 9.46 0.45 -7.72
C GLY A 169 9.97 1.85 -7.41
N ALA A 170 9.11 2.75 -6.94
CA ALA A 170 9.50 4.11 -6.58
C ALA A 170 10.39 4.17 -5.31
N PHE A 171 10.40 3.14 -4.48
CA PHE A 171 11.02 3.21 -3.14
C PHE A 171 12.04 2.10 -2.88
N ALA A 172 11.78 0.86 -3.34
CA ALA A 172 12.54 -0.32 -2.96
C ALA A 172 14.03 -0.20 -3.36
N GLY A 173 14.33 0.20 -4.60
CA GLY A 173 15.70 0.33 -5.07
C GLY A 173 16.54 1.26 -4.20
N LYS A 174 16.02 2.44 -3.87
CA LYS A 174 16.67 3.41 -2.99
C LYS A 174 16.85 2.85 -1.57
N LEU A 175 15.85 2.15 -1.06
CA LEU A 175 15.88 1.57 0.29
C LEU A 175 16.98 0.52 0.41
N TYR A 176 17.03 -0.46 -0.51
CA TYR A 176 18.03 -1.52 -0.46
C TYR A 176 19.45 -1.03 -0.74
N LYS A 177 19.63 -0.01 -1.61
CA LYS A 177 20.91 0.70 -1.79
C LYS A 177 21.34 1.41 -0.50
N GLY A 178 20.38 2.03 0.21
CA GLY A 178 20.62 2.66 1.51
C GLY A 178 21.09 1.68 2.60
N LEU A 179 20.73 0.40 2.49
CA LEU A 179 21.19 -0.67 3.36
C LEU A 179 22.58 -1.24 2.93
N GLY A 180 23.22 -0.64 1.92
CA GLY A 180 24.56 -1.01 1.45
C GLY A 180 24.60 -2.08 0.36
N ASN A 181 23.48 -2.43 -0.25
CA ASN A 181 23.42 -3.44 -1.30
C ASN A 181 23.65 -2.85 -2.70
N GLU A 182 24.14 -3.69 -3.62
CA GLU A 182 24.06 -3.46 -5.07
C GLU A 182 22.69 -3.97 -5.55
N VAL A 183 21.98 -3.15 -6.33
CA VAL A 183 20.59 -3.45 -6.72
C VAL A 183 20.42 -3.41 -8.22
N THR A 184 20.00 -4.53 -8.81
CA THR A 184 19.46 -4.61 -10.17
C THR A 184 17.94 -4.43 -10.10
N GLU A 185 17.41 -3.50 -10.87
CA GLU A 185 16.01 -3.10 -10.84
C GLU A 185 15.27 -3.57 -12.09
N LEU A 186 14.22 -4.39 -11.92
CA LEU A 186 13.31 -4.82 -12.98
C LEU A 186 11.94 -4.18 -12.76
N PHE A 187 11.39 -3.59 -13.83
CA PHE A 187 10.03 -3.03 -13.86
C PHE A 187 9.71 -2.10 -12.69
N CYS A 188 10.69 -1.28 -12.30
CA CYS A 188 10.58 -0.35 -11.16
C CYS A 188 9.97 1.02 -11.55
N GLU A 189 9.75 1.29 -12.84
CA GLU A 189 8.94 2.43 -13.27
C GLU A 189 7.46 2.16 -12.94
N VAL A 190 6.85 3.06 -12.16
CA VAL A 190 5.44 2.89 -11.73
C VAL A 190 4.50 3.15 -12.90
N ASP A 191 3.75 2.12 -13.29
CA ASP A 191 2.72 2.20 -14.32
C ASP A 191 1.47 1.39 -13.91
N GLY A 192 0.36 2.08 -13.69
CA GLY A 192 -0.90 1.46 -13.28
C GLY A 192 -1.55 0.54 -14.32
N ASN A 193 -0.99 0.43 -15.54
CA ASN A 193 -1.40 -0.55 -16.55
C ASN A 193 -0.67 -1.89 -16.39
N PHE A 194 0.44 -1.95 -15.63
CA PHE A 194 1.28 -3.14 -15.43
C PHE A 194 1.71 -3.81 -16.74
N PRO A 195 2.44 -3.11 -17.63
CA PRO A 195 2.67 -3.54 -19.01
C PRO A 195 3.57 -4.77 -19.18
N ASN A 196 4.43 -5.08 -18.19
CA ASN A 196 5.38 -6.18 -18.30
C ASN A 196 4.78 -7.49 -17.81
N HIS A 197 4.36 -7.55 -16.57
CA HIS A 197 3.61 -8.67 -16.01
C HIS A 197 2.71 -8.19 -14.86
N HIS A 198 1.76 -9.03 -14.48
CA HIS A 198 0.88 -8.73 -13.36
C HIS A 198 1.67 -8.75 -12.05
N PRO A 199 1.57 -7.70 -11.19
CA PRO A 199 2.33 -7.60 -9.93
C PRO A 199 1.73 -8.51 -8.83
N ASP A 200 1.84 -9.81 -9.03
CA ASP A 200 1.42 -10.86 -8.09
C ASP A 200 2.54 -11.89 -7.95
N PRO A 201 3.43 -11.74 -6.96
CA PRO A 201 4.56 -12.63 -6.75
C PRO A 201 4.15 -14.03 -6.26
N SER A 202 2.88 -14.26 -5.94
CA SER A 202 2.37 -15.61 -5.61
C SER A 202 2.28 -16.54 -6.83
N LYS A 203 2.38 -15.98 -8.03
CA LYS A 203 2.26 -16.73 -9.30
C LYS A 203 3.62 -16.95 -9.92
N PRO A 204 4.11 -18.20 -10.06
CA PRO A 204 5.43 -18.48 -10.64
C PRO A 204 5.64 -17.88 -12.04
N LYS A 205 4.57 -17.74 -12.83
CA LYS A 205 4.65 -17.11 -14.17
C LYS A 205 5.11 -15.65 -14.14
N ASN A 206 4.80 -14.92 -13.06
CA ASN A 206 5.15 -13.51 -12.89
C ASN A 206 6.58 -13.32 -12.33
N LEU A 207 7.28 -14.40 -11.99
CA LEU A 207 8.66 -14.37 -11.48
C LEU A 207 9.68 -14.80 -12.54
N GLN A 208 9.27 -15.05 -13.79
CA GLN A 208 10.14 -15.62 -14.81
C GLN A 208 11.28 -14.66 -15.19
N ASP A 209 10.99 -13.37 -15.35
CA ASP A 209 12.00 -12.37 -15.68
C ASP A 209 13.03 -12.23 -14.56
N LEU A 210 12.58 -12.23 -13.30
CA LEU A 210 13.45 -12.23 -12.12
C LEU A 210 14.31 -13.49 -12.05
N ILE A 211 13.77 -14.67 -12.38
CA ILE A 211 14.52 -15.94 -12.44
C ILE A 211 15.56 -15.89 -13.54
N VAL A 212 15.24 -15.33 -14.71
CA VAL A 212 16.19 -15.17 -15.82
C VAL A 212 17.34 -14.23 -15.44
N GLU A 213 17.02 -13.09 -14.79
CA GLU A 213 18.02 -12.16 -14.29
C GLU A 213 18.94 -12.80 -13.27
N LEU A 214 18.41 -13.56 -12.32
CA LEU A 214 19.21 -14.27 -11.31
C LEU A 214 20.17 -15.28 -11.94
N LYS A 215 19.72 -16.05 -12.94
CA LYS A 215 20.55 -17.08 -13.59
C LYS A 215 21.66 -16.48 -14.45
N ASN A 216 21.39 -15.39 -15.12
CA ASN A 216 22.33 -14.79 -16.10
C ASN A 216 23.16 -13.65 -15.53
N GLY A 217 22.65 -12.93 -14.52
CA GLY A 217 23.31 -11.82 -13.85
C GLY A 217 24.20 -12.26 -12.69
N ASP A 218 24.51 -11.38 -11.79
CA ASP A 218 25.36 -11.63 -10.63
C ASP A 218 24.63 -11.44 -9.27
N ALA A 219 23.34 -11.12 -9.29
CA ALA A 219 22.52 -11.03 -8.09
C ALA A 219 22.44 -12.38 -7.35
N GLU A 220 22.52 -12.33 -6.02
CA GLU A 220 22.54 -13.49 -5.14
C GLU A 220 21.12 -13.94 -4.73
N ILE A 221 20.18 -13.01 -4.75
CA ILE A 221 18.77 -13.23 -4.37
C ILE A 221 17.85 -12.28 -5.15
N GLY A 222 16.65 -12.73 -5.46
CA GLY A 222 15.60 -11.94 -6.09
C GLY A 222 14.45 -11.67 -5.13
N LEU A 223 13.96 -10.44 -5.17
CA LEU A 223 12.85 -9.94 -4.35
C LEU A 223 11.78 -9.35 -5.26
N ALA A 224 10.58 -9.93 -5.27
CA ALA A 224 9.46 -9.46 -6.07
C ALA A 224 8.35 -8.89 -5.17
N PHE A 225 7.76 -7.77 -5.56
CA PHE A 225 6.72 -7.08 -4.81
C PHE A 225 5.38 -7.15 -5.54
N ASP A 226 4.29 -7.15 -4.79
CA ASP A 226 2.97 -6.94 -5.38
C ASP A 226 2.67 -5.45 -5.59
N GLY A 227 1.51 -5.14 -6.17
CA GLY A 227 1.19 -3.81 -6.68
C GLY A 227 1.26 -2.67 -5.65
N ASP A 228 1.08 -2.96 -4.36
CA ASP A 228 1.20 -1.99 -3.26
C ASP A 228 2.33 -2.32 -2.26
N ALA A 229 3.16 -3.30 -2.62
CA ALA A 229 4.39 -3.70 -1.93
C ALA A 229 4.21 -4.10 -0.46
N ASP A 230 3.08 -4.75 -0.12
CA ASP A 230 2.88 -5.40 1.17
C ASP A 230 3.11 -6.92 1.13
N ARG A 231 3.40 -7.48 -0.05
CA ARG A 231 3.76 -8.89 -0.25
C ARG A 231 5.10 -9.03 -0.91
N LEU A 232 5.84 -10.05 -0.48
CA LEU A 232 7.18 -10.36 -0.95
C LEU A 232 7.22 -11.77 -1.54
N GLY A 233 7.69 -11.87 -2.78
CA GLY A 233 8.18 -13.11 -3.38
C GLY A 233 9.70 -13.16 -3.28
N VAL A 234 10.26 -14.29 -2.91
CA VAL A 234 11.71 -14.49 -2.82
C VAL A 234 12.13 -15.60 -3.77
N VAL A 235 13.20 -15.33 -4.53
CA VAL A 235 13.79 -16.28 -5.48
C VAL A 235 15.29 -16.41 -5.20
N THR A 236 15.77 -17.65 -5.11
CA THR A 236 17.22 -17.91 -4.91
C THR A 236 18.00 -17.72 -6.20
N LYS A 237 19.33 -17.63 -6.12
CA LYS A 237 20.25 -17.56 -7.26
C LYS A 237 19.99 -18.64 -8.32
N ASP A 238 19.65 -19.84 -7.90
CA ASP A 238 19.39 -20.99 -8.78
C ASP A 238 17.97 -20.95 -9.41
N GLY A 239 17.18 -19.93 -9.10
CA GLY A 239 15.82 -19.75 -9.61
C GLY A 239 14.74 -20.52 -8.82
N ASN A 240 15.04 -20.99 -7.60
CA ASN A 240 14.04 -21.63 -6.74
C ASN A 240 13.20 -20.58 -6.02
N ILE A 241 11.87 -20.74 -6.08
CA ILE A 241 10.93 -19.85 -5.40
C ILE A 241 10.79 -20.29 -3.94
N ILE A 242 11.00 -19.34 -3.01
CA ILE A 242 10.73 -19.55 -1.58
C ILE A 242 9.33 -19.04 -1.30
N TYR A 243 8.38 -19.96 -1.14
CA TYR A 243 6.98 -19.62 -0.92
C TYR A 243 6.75 -18.97 0.46
N PRO A 244 5.68 -18.14 0.61
CA PRO A 244 5.45 -17.35 1.82
C PRO A 244 5.34 -18.13 3.13
N ASP A 245 4.81 -19.37 3.10
CA ASP A 245 4.77 -20.27 4.26
C ASP A 245 6.18 -20.63 4.76
N ARG A 246 7.12 -20.86 3.83
CA ARG A 246 8.53 -21.11 4.16
C ARG A 246 9.26 -19.86 4.63
N GLN A 247 8.94 -18.70 4.06
CA GLN A 247 9.46 -17.41 4.55
C GLN A 247 9.00 -17.16 5.98
N LEU A 248 7.72 -17.43 6.29
CA LEU A 248 7.18 -17.30 7.63
C LEU A 248 7.87 -18.21 8.64
N MET A 249 8.21 -19.45 8.26
CA MET A 249 8.99 -20.36 9.10
C MET A 249 10.37 -19.79 9.46
N LEU A 250 11.01 -19.07 8.53
CA LEU A 250 12.29 -18.40 8.78
C LEU A 250 12.13 -17.23 9.75
N PHE A 251 11.09 -16.43 9.58
CA PHE A 251 10.85 -15.25 10.42
C PHE A 251 10.37 -15.59 11.84
N ALA A 252 9.84 -16.81 12.05
CA ALA A 252 9.37 -17.29 13.36
C ALA A 252 10.49 -17.91 14.23
N GLN A 253 11.74 -17.96 13.77
CA GLN A 253 12.91 -18.42 14.53
C GLN A 253 13.52 -17.30 15.34
#